data_09470fb155b31cfa8c6a8f59763b7855
#
_entry.id   09470fb155b31cfa8c6a8f59763b7855
#
_cell.length_a   1.000
_cell.length_b   1.000
_cell.length_c   1.000
_cell.angle_alpha   90.00
_cell.angle_beta   90.00
_cell.angle_gamma   90.00
#
_symmetry.space_group_name_H-M   'P 1'
#
loop_
_entity.id
_entity.type
_entity.pdbx_description
1 polymer ?
#
loop_
_entity_poly.entity_id
_entity_poly.type
_entity_poly.pdbx_seq_one_letter_code
_entity_poly.pdbx_strand_id
1 'polypeptide(L)'
;MEKKITFNELRKIKDSLPDGTIRKMAQEFDVSVETVRNYFGGANYTDGTAVGIHMEPGPNGGIVLLDDTKMLDRAREILKAEAV
;
A
#
# COMPACT_ATOMS: atom_id res chain seq x y z
N MET A 1 0.81 5.50 -14.30
CA MET A 1 0.72 4.14 -14.85
C MET A 1 0.05 3.22 -13.84
N GLU A 2 -1.00 2.54 -14.26
CA GLU A 2 -1.77 1.66 -13.38
C GLU A 2 -1.04 0.34 -13.13
N LYS A 3 -1.05 -0.12 -11.88
CA LYS A 3 -0.43 -1.38 -11.52
C LYS A 3 -1.43 -2.28 -10.80
N LYS A 4 -1.43 -3.56 -11.15
CA LYS A 4 -2.26 -4.57 -10.52
C LYS A 4 -1.46 -5.34 -9.47
N ILE A 5 -2.06 -5.52 -8.29
CA ILE A 5 -1.47 -6.31 -7.21
C ILE A 5 -2.62 -6.95 -6.44
N THR A 6 -2.42 -8.14 -5.88
CA THR A 6 -3.46 -8.75 -5.04
C THR A 6 -3.52 -8.04 -3.69
N PHE A 7 -4.72 -8.00 -3.11
CA PHE A 7 -4.91 -7.40 -1.80
C PHE A 7 -4.03 -8.06 -0.74
N ASN A 8 -3.95 -9.39 -0.76
CA ASN A 8 -3.13 -10.12 0.21
C ASN A 8 -1.65 -9.79 0.07
N GLU A 9 -1.15 -9.64 -1.15
CA GLU A 9 0.23 -9.28 -1.40
C GLU A 9 0.51 -7.86 -0.90
N LEU A 10 -0.40 -6.93 -1.15
CA LEU A 10 -0.27 -5.56 -0.70
C LEU A 10 -0.21 -5.48 0.83
N ARG A 11 -1.08 -6.23 1.52
CA ARG A 11 -1.08 -6.30 2.97
C ARG A 11 0.18 -6.96 3.51
N LYS A 12 0.67 -7.99 2.82
CA LYS A 12 1.91 -8.67 3.22
C LYS A 12 3.09 -7.70 3.16
N ILE A 13 3.15 -6.86 2.14
CA ILE A 13 4.19 -5.83 2.03
C ILE A 13 4.10 -4.88 3.23
N LYS A 14 2.91 -4.37 3.51
CA LYS A 14 2.69 -3.48 4.66
C LYS A 14 3.13 -4.13 5.98
N ASP A 15 2.70 -5.38 6.20
CA ASP A 15 2.97 -6.09 7.46
C ASP A 15 4.45 -6.43 7.62
N SER A 16 5.19 -6.45 6.53
CA SER A 16 6.64 -6.74 6.54
C SER A 16 7.48 -5.49 6.79
N LEU A 17 6.88 -4.30 6.74
CA LEU A 17 7.62 -3.06 6.96
C LEU A 17 8.05 -2.93 8.43
N PRO A 18 9.27 -2.45 8.69
CA PRO A 18 9.73 -2.23 10.07
C PRO A 18 8.85 -1.22 10.80
N ASP A 19 8.87 -1.30 12.13
CA ASP A 19 8.16 -0.34 12.97
C ASP A 19 8.59 1.09 12.65
N GLY A 20 7.62 2.00 12.58
CA GLY A 20 7.88 3.40 12.29
C GLY A 20 7.99 3.74 10.82
N THR A 21 8.01 2.75 9.93
CA THR A 21 8.14 3.00 8.48
C THR A 21 6.92 3.74 7.93
N ILE A 22 5.72 3.38 8.37
CA ILE A 22 4.50 4.05 7.92
C ILE A 22 4.55 5.54 8.24
N ARG A 23 5.02 5.89 9.45
CA ARG A 23 5.17 7.29 9.86
C ARG A 23 6.21 8.01 9.02
N LYS A 24 7.34 7.38 8.72
CA LYS A 24 8.37 7.95 7.86
C LYS A 24 7.84 8.20 6.46
N MET A 25 7.10 7.25 5.91
CA MET A 25 6.52 7.40 4.58
C MET A 25 5.52 8.54 4.54
N ALA A 26 4.71 8.69 5.59
CA ALA A 26 3.77 9.79 5.69
C ALA A 26 4.51 11.13 5.64
N GLN A 27 5.64 11.25 6.32
CA GLN A 27 6.47 12.45 6.29
C GLN A 27 7.08 12.67 4.91
N GLU A 28 7.64 11.63 4.29
CA GLU A 28 8.25 11.72 2.96
C GLU A 28 7.26 12.19 1.90
N PHE A 29 6.04 11.67 1.94
CA PHE A 29 5.02 11.98 0.94
C PHE A 29 4.12 13.15 1.32
N ASP A 30 4.38 13.75 2.50
CA ASP A 30 3.58 14.88 3.01
C ASP A 30 2.09 14.56 3.08
N VAL A 31 1.79 13.40 3.65
CA VAL A 31 0.41 12.92 3.85
C VAL A 31 0.26 12.42 5.29
N SER A 32 -0.98 12.15 5.70
CA SER A 32 -1.23 11.59 7.03
C SER A 32 -0.83 10.12 7.10
N VAL A 33 -0.55 9.64 8.31
CA VAL A 33 -0.29 8.22 8.57
C VAL A 33 -1.47 7.37 8.11
N GLU A 34 -2.68 7.86 8.32
CA GLU A 34 -3.89 7.15 7.89
C GLU A 34 -3.94 7.00 6.37
N THR A 35 -3.52 8.01 5.63
CA THR A 35 -3.45 7.95 4.17
C THR A 35 -2.53 6.84 3.71
N VAL A 36 -1.36 6.70 4.34
CA VAL A 36 -0.43 5.61 4.01
C VAL A 36 -1.04 4.25 4.33
N ARG A 37 -1.67 4.11 5.51
CA ARG A 37 -2.32 2.86 5.89
C ARG A 37 -3.43 2.48 4.91
N ASN A 38 -4.23 3.45 4.49
CA ASN A 38 -5.32 3.21 3.55
C ASN A 38 -4.79 2.78 2.18
N TYR A 39 -3.67 3.33 1.76
CA TYR A 39 -3.03 2.93 0.51
C TYR A 39 -2.71 1.43 0.51
N PHE A 40 -2.27 0.90 1.65
CA PHE A 40 -1.88 -0.50 1.78
C PHE A 40 -2.99 -1.41 2.29
N GLY A 41 -4.24 -1.05 2.11
CA GLY A 41 -5.35 -1.92 2.46
C GLY A 41 -6.01 -1.65 3.81
N GLY A 42 -6.14 -0.38 4.16
CA GLY A 42 -6.86 0.00 5.37
C GLY A 42 -8.37 -0.18 5.23
N ALA A 43 -9.10 0.19 6.28
CA ALA A 43 -10.54 -0.03 6.38
C ALA A 43 -11.34 0.59 5.22
N ASN A 44 -10.86 1.66 4.64
CA ASN A 44 -11.60 2.38 3.59
C ASN A 44 -11.56 1.71 2.22
N TYR A 45 -10.77 0.64 2.06
CA TYR A 45 -10.69 -0.10 0.80
C TYR A 45 -12.04 -0.68 0.40
N THR A 46 -12.75 -1.26 1.36
CA THR A 46 -14.02 -1.93 1.08
C THR A 46 -15.13 -0.96 0.73
N ASP A 47 -14.99 0.29 1.13
CA ASP A 47 -15.98 1.33 0.84
C ASP A 47 -15.69 2.09 -0.45
N GLY A 48 -14.57 1.78 -1.11
CA GLY A 48 -14.18 2.46 -2.33
C GLY A 48 -13.85 3.93 -2.15
N THR A 49 -13.56 4.34 -0.92
CA THR A 49 -13.30 5.75 -0.60
C THR A 49 -11.82 6.14 -0.72
N ALA A 50 -10.94 5.16 -0.92
CA ALA A 50 -9.51 5.45 -1.10
C ALA A 50 -9.27 6.03 -2.48
N VAL A 51 -8.70 7.23 -2.54
CA VAL A 51 -8.45 7.94 -3.80
C VAL A 51 -7.37 7.23 -4.60
N GLY A 52 -7.62 7.04 -5.90
CA GLY A 52 -6.66 6.42 -6.81
C GLY A 52 -6.52 4.92 -6.67
N ILE A 53 -7.45 4.27 -5.97
CA ILE A 53 -7.40 2.84 -5.72
C ILE A 53 -8.74 2.21 -6.09
N HIS A 54 -8.68 1.15 -6.90
CA HIS A 54 -9.84 0.35 -7.26
C HIS A 54 -9.61 -1.10 -6.85
N MET A 55 -10.69 -1.78 -6.44
CA MET A 55 -10.63 -3.20 -6.14
C MET A 55 -11.58 -3.96 -7.06
N GLU A 56 -11.11 -5.10 -7.56
CA GLU A 56 -11.92 -6.03 -8.32
C GLU A 56 -11.99 -7.36 -7.57
N PRO A 57 -13.13 -8.08 -7.62
CA PRO A 57 -13.21 -9.42 -7.03
C PRO A 57 -12.21 -10.35 -7.67
N GLY A 58 -11.65 -11.25 -6.89
CA GLY A 58 -10.70 -12.21 -7.42
C GLY A 58 -10.04 -13.02 -6.30
N PRO A 59 -9.09 -13.90 -6.65
CA PRO A 59 -8.37 -14.70 -5.67
C PRO A 59 -7.46 -13.83 -4.80
N ASN A 60 -7.06 -14.37 -3.66
CA ASN A 60 -6.13 -13.72 -2.73
C ASN A 60 -6.62 -12.36 -2.21
N GLY A 61 -7.92 -12.29 -1.89
CA GLY A 61 -8.52 -11.09 -1.33
C GLY A 61 -8.97 -10.06 -2.35
N GLY A 62 -8.81 -10.34 -3.63
CA GLY A 62 -9.17 -9.44 -4.71
C GLY A 62 -7.96 -8.80 -5.37
N ILE A 63 -8.21 -8.13 -6.48
CA ILE A 63 -7.15 -7.44 -7.24
C ILE A 63 -7.28 -5.95 -7.00
N VAL A 64 -6.17 -5.33 -6.63
CA VAL A 64 -6.09 -3.90 -6.39
C VAL A 64 -5.42 -3.22 -7.58
N LEU A 65 -6.05 -2.17 -8.08
CA LEU A 65 -5.52 -1.36 -9.17
C LEU A 65 -5.01 -0.05 -8.57
N LEU A 66 -3.72 0.19 -8.68
CA LEU A 66 -3.06 1.37 -8.13
C LEU A 66 -2.73 2.35 -9.25
N ASP A 67 -3.28 3.56 -9.18
CA ASP A 67 -2.96 4.62 -10.14
C ASP A 67 -1.56 5.19 -9.90
N ASP A 68 -1.16 5.29 -8.63
CA ASP A 68 0.14 5.81 -8.22
C ASP A 68 0.90 4.72 -7.46
N THR A 69 2.07 4.35 -7.94
CA THR A 69 2.88 3.30 -7.34
C THR A 69 4.03 3.82 -6.47
N LYS A 70 4.12 5.12 -6.24
CA LYS A 70 5.24 5.71 -5.50
C LYS A 70 5.40 5.11 -4.10
N MET A 71 4.31 4.99 -3.35
CA MET A 71 4.36 4.40 -2.02
C MET A 71 4.71 2.92 -2.06
N LEU A 72 4.16 2.19 -3.03
CA LEU A 72 4.48 0.78 -3.21
C LEU A 72 5.96 0.59 -3.54
N ASP A 73 6.49 1.37 -4.45
CA ASP A 73 7.87 1.29 -4.85
C ASP A 73 8.80 1.64 -3.68
N ARG A 74 8.45 2.66 -2.89
CA ARG A 74 9.21 3.03 -1.71
C ARG A 74 9.20 1.92 -0.65
N ALA A 75 8.05 1.30 -0.42
CA ALA A 75 7.93 0.19 0.51
C ALA A 75 8.83 -0.97 0.09
N ARG A 76 8.84 -1.31 -1.19
CA ARG A 76 9.70 -2.37 -1.72
C ARG A 76 11.19 -2.03 -1.57
N GLU A 77 11.57 -0.77 -1.78
CA GLU A 77 12.95 -0.33 -1.55
C GLU A 77 13.37 -0.53 -0.10
N ILE A 78 12.50 -0.15 0.84
CA ILE A 78 12.77 -0.29 2.27
C ILE A 78 12.94 -1.77 2.64
N LEU A 79 12.04 -2.62 2.15
CA LEU A 79 12.11 -4.07 2.41
C LEU A 79 13.38 -4.67 1.82
N LYS A 80 13.78 -4.24 0.64
CA LYS A 80 15.01 -4.71 -0.01
C LYS A 80 16.23 -4.31 0.80
N ALA A 81 16.25 -3.11 1.33
CA ALA A 81 17.36 -2.63 2.17
C ALA A 81 17.45 -3.42 3.48
N GLU A 82 16.30 -3.78 4.07
CA GLU A 82 16.25 -4.54 5.32
C GLU A 82 16.59 -6.03 5.12
N ALA A 83 16.46 -6.54 3.90
CA ALA A 83 16.70 -7.95 3.60
C ALA A 83 18.18 -8.33 3.47
N VAL A 84 19.06 -7.38 3.68
CA VAL A 84 20.52 -7.60 3.55
C VAL A 84 21.07 -8.37 4.74
#